data_40b51f1b0f331233f6da7a93e9ba698e
#
_entry.id   40b51f1b0f331233f6da7a93e9ba698e
#
_cell.length_a   1.000
_cell.length_b   1.000
_cell.length_c   1.000
_cell.angle_alpha   90.00
_cell.angle_beta   90.00
_cell.angle_gamma   90.00
#
_symmetry.space_group_name_H-M   'P 1'
#
loop_
_entity.id
_entity.type
_entity.pdbx_description
1 polymer ?
#
loop_
_entity_poly.entity_id
_entity_poly.type
_entity_poly.pdbx_seq_one_letter_code
_entity_poly.pdbx_strand_id
1 'polypeptide(L)'
;MAGNEVRGQVRTPELRLIGAPTDRHSSYLRGAALAPPLIRAALHSDHGNAAAESGVEMGLDVRLGDAGDLPLTEEDGDDALIAAAVAAAAGEGAVPLVLGGDHSITLPAVEALAAVHGAIDILHFDAHPDLYDDFEGDPRSHASPFARIMERGLARRLVQVGIRTLNRHGREQAERFGVEMVEMRHFAPEAVPQPGGPLYISLDLDAFDPAFAPGVSHHEPGGLSVRDVLAVLDRVRAPIVGADIVEYNPARDLNGVTAVLAAKLVREVAALCVRNHR
;
A
#
# COMPACT_ATOMS: atom_id res chain seq x y z
N MET A 1 29.14 9.11 43.24
CA MET A 1 27.87 8.47 42.90
C MET A 1 27.59 8.84 41.44
N ALA A 2 27.93 7.96 40.51
CA ALA A 2 27.69 8.17 39.08
C ALA A 2 26.30 7.63 38.76
N GLY A 3 25.42 8.54 38.33
CA GLY A 3 24.07 8.16 37.87
C GLY A 3 24.19 7.40 36.55
N ASN A 4 23.75 6.15 36.58
CA ASN A 4 23.58 5.32 35.41
C ASN A 4 22.30 5.77 34.70
N GLU A 5 22.39 6.70 33.76
CA GLU A 5 21.29 6.98 32.83
C GLU A 5 21.10 5.72 31.97
N VAL A 6 20.05 4.98 32.26
CA VAL A 6 19.53 3.93 31.40
C VAL A 6 19.01 4.65 30.13
N ARG A 7 19.88 4.75 29.11
CA ARG A 7 19.45 5.10 27.75
C ARG A 7 18.45 4.00 27.35
N GLY A 8 17.17 4.34 27.24
CA GLY A 8 16.16 3.47 26.70
C GLY A 8 16.66 2.94 25.36
N GLN A 9 16.75 1.64 25.21
CA GLN A 9 17.09 1.01 23.92
C GLN A 9 16.00 1.44 22.92
N VAL A 10 16.39 2.25 21.95
CA VAL A 10 15.51 2.56 20.81
C VAL A 10 15.26 1.24 20.12
N ARG A 11 14.02 0.79 20.16
CA ARG A 11 13.60 -0.49 19.57
C ARG A 11 13.77 -0.37 18.05
N THR A 12 14.50 -1.28 17.42
CA THR A 12 14.63 -1.34 15.97
C THR A 12 13.21 -1.50 15.39
N PRO A 13 12.77 -0.62 14.48
CA PRO A 13 11.44 -0.75 13.89
C PRO A 13 11.31 -2.08 13.15
N GLU A 14 10.11 -2.61 13.10
CA GLU A 14 9.80 -3.83 12.39
C GLU A 14 8.75 -3.55 11.31
N LEU A 15 9.03 -3.97 10.07
CA LEU A 15 8.06 -4.11 9.01
C LEU A 15 7.63 -5.58 8.96
N ARG A 16 6.31 -5.84 8.99
CA ARG A 16 5.78 -7.20 8.94
C ARG A 16 5.00 -7.43 7.65
N LEU A 17 5.51 -8.34 6.82
CA LEU A 17 4.82 -8.77 5.62
C LEU A 17 3.65 -9.67 5.98
N ILE A 18 2.51 -9.46 5.32
CA ILE A 18 1.28 -10.26 5.45
C ILE A 18 0.77 -10.49 4.03
N GLY A 19 0.73 -11.74 3.56
CA GLY A 19 0.15 -12.04 2.26
C GLY A 19 -1.36 -12.17 2.33
N ALA A 20 -2.08 -11.47 1.45
CA ALA A 20 -3.52 -11.54 1.29
C ALA A 20 -3.87 -12.04 -0.13
N PRO A 21 -3.78 -13.37 -0.39
CA PRO A 21 -3.94 -13.96 -1.71
C PRO A 21 -5.42 -14.08 -2.10
N THR A 22 -6.05 -12.96 -2.42
CA THR A 22 -7.42 -12.90 -2.92
C THR A 22 -7.56 -11.92 -4.07
N ASP A 23 -8.37 -12.24 -5.05
CA ASP A 23 -8.79 -11.34 -6.12
C ASP A 23 -10.29 -11.55 -6.45
N ARG A 24 -11.04 -11.92 -5.40
CA ARG A 24 -12.49 -12.17 -5.45
C ARG A 24 -13.26 -10.98 -6.01
N HIS A 25 -12.82 -9.78 -5.66
CA HIS A 25 -13.51 -8.53 -5.97
C HIS A 25 -12.95 -7.81 -7.20
N SER A 26 -12.06 -8.46 -7.96
CA SER A 26 -11.55 -7.95 -9.23
C SER A 26 -12.65 -7.93 -10.29
N SER A 27 -12.80 -6.80 -10.96
CA SER A 27 -13.84 -6.57 -11.99
C SER A 27 -13.41 -7.00 -13.40
N TYR A 28 -12.12 -7.33 -13.60
CA TYR A 28 -11.59 -7.69 -14.91
C TYR A 28 -10.72 -8.96 -14.82
N LEU A 29 -9.45 -8.90 -15.22
CA LEU A 29 -8.60 -10.08 -15.25
C LEU A 29 -8.17 -10.48 -13.84
N ARG A 30 -8.60 -11.63 -13.37
CA ARG A 30 -8.12 -12.22 -12.13
C ARG A 30 -6.67 -12.70 -12.29
N GLY A 31 -5.95 -12.81 -11.19
CA GLY A 31 -4.55 -13.26 -11.15
C GLY A 31 -3.77 -12.62 -10.00
N ALA A 32 -4.26 -11.51 -9.44
CA ALA A 32 -3.59 -10.80 -8.36
C ALA A 32 -3.47 -11.64 -7.07
N ALA A 33 -4.35 -12.61 -6.83
CA ALA A 33 -4.24 -13.56 -5.72
C ALA A 33 -2.91 -14.35 -5.72
N LEU A 34 -2.23 -14.45 -6.87
CA LEU A 34 -0.95 -15.15 -6.99
C LEU A 34 0.26 -14.27 -6.64
N ALA A 35 0.06 -12.99 -6.36
CA ALA A 35 1.12 -12.00 -6.17
C ALA A 35 2.00 -12.23 -4.92
N PRO A 36 1.47 -12.49 -3.72
CA PRO A 36 2.26 -12.45 -2.49
C PRO A 36 3.50 -13.34 -2.51
N PRO A 37 3.44 -14.63 -2.89
CA PRO A 37 4.63 -15.48 -2.92
C PRO A 37 5.66 -15.03 -3.97
N LEU A 38 5.24 -14.42 -5.09
CA LEU A 38 6.14 -13.99 -6.15
C LEU A 38 6.86 -12.68 -5.79
N ILE A 39 6.19 -11.77 -5.08
CA ILE A 39 6.82 -10.57 -4.52
C ILE A 39 7.89 -10.97 -3.50
N ARG A 40 7.61 -11.94 -2.61
CA ARG A 40 8.59 -12.48 -1.67
C ARG A 40 9.77 -13.14 -2.38
N ALA A 41 9.51 -13.94 -3.41
CA ALA A 41 10.57 -14.57 -4.20
C ALA A 41 11.49 -13.51 -4.84
N ALA A 42 10.93 -12.42 -5.38
CA ALA A 42 11.70 -11.31 -5.92
C ALA A 42 12.49 -10.57 -4.83
N LEU A 43 11.90 -10.36 -3.64
CA LEU A 43 12.54 -9.68 -2.51
C LEU A 43 13.76 -10.42 -1.99
N HIS A 44 13.74 -11.74 -1.98
CA HIS A 44 14.80 -12.61 -1.46
C HIS A 44 15.70 -13.18 -2.56
N SER A 45 15.54 -12.74 -3.80
CA SER A 45 16.35 -13.24 -4.92
C SER A 45 17.75 -12.60 -4.94
N ASP A 46 18.70 -13.32 -5.54
CA ASP A 46 20.06 -12.81 -5.81
C ASP A 46 20.11 -11.67 -6.85
N HIS A 47 18.93 -11.24 -7.35
CA HIS A 47 18.82 -10.15 -8.31
C HIS A 47 19.23 -8.79 -7.75
N GLY A 48 19.06 -8.58 -6.45
CA GLY A 48 19.33 -7.33 -5.77
C GLY A 48 19.93 -7.53 -4.38
N ASN A 49 19.95 -6.48 -3.60
CA ASN A 49 20.36 -6.50 -2.20
C ASN A 49 19.25 -6.04 -1.27
N ALA A 50 19.49 -6.05 0.03
CA ALA A 50 18.50 -5.70 1.05
C ALA A 50 18.34 -4.19 1.27
N ALA A 51 19.10 -3.33 0.58
CA ALA A 51 19.12 -1.89 0.83
C ALA A 51 18.06 -1.14 0.01
N ALA A 52 17.44 -0.14 0.64
CA ALA A 52 16.72 0.93 -0.02
C ALA A 52 17.68 1.97 -0.60
N GLU A 53 17.21 2.89 -1.46
CA GLU A 53 18.06 3.92 -2.05
C GLU A 53 18.64 4.91 -1.00
N SER A 54 17.94 5.08 0.12
CA SER A 54 18.42 5.88 1.26
C SER A 54 19.61 5.27 2.00
N GLY A 55 19.98 4.02 1.68
CA GLY A 55 21.01 3.25 2.38
C GLY A 55 20.51 2.50 3.60
N VAL A 56 19.22 2.57 3.94
CA VAL A 56 18.62 1.74 5.00
C VAL A 56 18.60 0.30 4.52
N GLU A 57 19.11 -0.62 5.34
CA GLU A 57 19.25 -2.04 5.01
C GLU A 57 18.32 -2.90 5.85
N MET A 58 17.44 -3.66 5.18
CA MET A 58 16.56 -4.61 5.84
C MET A 58 17.38 -5.73 6.50
N GLY A 59 16.99 -6.09 7.72
CA GLY A 59 17.71 -7.06 8.55
C GLY A 59 18.79 -6.43 9.44
N LEU A 60 19.24 -5.20 9.14
CA LEU A 60 20.17 -4.43 9.97
C LEU A 60 19.49 -3.22 10.64
N ASP A 61 18.96 -2.31 9.84
CA ASP A 61 18.37 -1.04 10.33
C ASP A 61 16.88 -1.18 10.65
N VAL A 62 16.18 -2.11 9.96
CA VAL A 62 14.78 -2.45 10.14
C VAL A 62 14.62 -3.96 10.15
N ARG A 63 13.89 -4.48 11.13
CA ARG A 63 13.54 -5.91 11.14
C ARG A 63 12.48 -6.17 10.08
N LEU A 64 12.67 -7.22 9.30
CA LEU A 64 11.66 -7.75 8.39
C LEU A 64 11.06 -9.01 9.02
N GLY A 65 9.81 -8.92 9.48
CA GLY A 65 8.99 -10.07 9.85
C GLY A 65 8.17 -10.54 8.66
N ASP A 66 7.81 -11.81 8.63
CA ASP A 66 6.91 -12.36 7.61
C ASP A 66 5.91 -13.30 8.26
N ALA A 67 4.63 -12.97 8.16
CA ALA A 67 3.52 -13.77 8.68
C ALA A 67 3.05 -14.87 7.69
N GLY A 68 3.64 -14.92 6.50
CA GLY A 68 3.20 -15.82 5.43
C GLY A 68 1.93 -15.33 4.73
N ASP A 69 1.32 -16.22 3.97
CA ASP A 69 0.05 -15.97 3.31
C ASP A 69 -1.11 -16.39 4.21
N LEU A 70 -2.12 -15.53 4.30
CA LEU A 70 -3.34 -15.82 5.04
C LEU A 70 -4.12 -16.94 4.33
N PRO A 71 -4.81 -17.81 5.07
CA PRO A 71 -5.60 -18.90 4.51
C PRO A 71 -6.95 -18.40 3.99
N LEU A 72 -6.93 -17.45 3.04
CA LEU A 72 -8.11 -16.88 2.43
C LEU A 72 -8.76 -17.90 1.48
N THR A 73 -10.08 -17.90 1.44
CA THR A 73 -10.87 -18.87 0.69
C THR A 73 -11.73 -18.25 -0.40
N GLU A 74 -11.65 -16.92 -0.53
CA GLU A 74 -12.50 -16.10 -1.41
C GLU A 74 -13.98 -16.18 -1.04
N GLU A 75 -14.25 -16.32 0.26
CA GLU A 75 -15.60 -16.36 0.83
C GLU A 75 -15.79 -15.22 1.84
N ASP A 76 -17.02 -15.13 2.35
CA ASP A 76 -17.34 -14.21 3.43
C ASP A 76 -16.52 -14.58 4.68
N GLY A 77 -15.83 -13.60 5.26
CA GLY A 77 -14.96 -13.81 6.41
C GLY A 77 -13.47 -13.55 6.14
N ASP A 78 -13.03 -13.52 4.88
CA ASP A 78 -11.64 -13.22 4.51
C ASP A 78 -11.20 -11.84 5.02
N ASP A 79 -12.10 -10.84 4.95
CA ASP A 79 -11.86 -9.50 5.51
C ASP A 79 -11.50 -9.55 6.99
N ALA A 80 -12.19 -10.38 7.77
CA ALA A 80 -11.93 -10.52 9.19
C ALA A 80 -10.55 -11.15 9.47
N LEU A 81 -10.09 -12.07 8.61
CA LEU A 81 -8.75 -12.66 8.70
C LEU A 81 -7.67 -11.62 8.40
N ILE A 82 -7.86 -10.80 7.36
CA ILE A 82 -6.95 -9.71 7.01
C ILE A 82 -6.88 -8.70 8.17
N ALA A 83 -8.03 -8.22 8.64
CA ALA A 83 -8.10 -7.27 9.74
C ALA A 83 -7.44 -7.81 11.02
N ALA A 84 -7.67 -9.07 11.37
CA ALA A 84 -7.06 -9.71 12.53
C ALA A 84 -5.54 -9.79 12.43
N ALA A 85 -5.00 -10.15 11.27
CA ALA A 85 -3.56 -10.24 11.04
C ALA A 85 -2.88 -8.86 11.12
N VAL A 86 -3.50 -7.83 10.53
CA VAL A 86 -3.04 -6.44 10.58
C VAL A 86 -3.07 -5.91 12.03
N ALA A 87 -4.18 -6.14 12.75
CA ALA A 87 -4.30 -5.75 14.16
C ALA A 87 -3.27 -6.44 15.06
N ALA A 88 -2.99 -7.72 14.82
CA ALA A 88 -1.98 -8.46 15.58
C ALA A 88 -0.58 -7.88 15.35
N ALA A 89 -0.19 -7.62 14.11
CA ALA A 89 1.10 -7.01 13.78
C ALA A 89 1.25 -5.62 14.44
N ALA A 90 0.23 -4.77 14.33
CA ALA A 90 0.21 -3.44 14.96
C ALA A 90 0.26 -3.54 16.50
N GLY A 91 -0.48 -4.47 17.10
CA GLY A 91 -0.48 -4.73 18.56
C GLY A 91 0.87 -5.18 19.10
N GLU A 92 1.70 -5.81 18.29
CA GLU A 92 3.09 -6.19 18.60
C GLU A 92 4.09 -5.05 18.36
N GLY A 93 3.62 -3.92 17.83
CA GLY A 93 4.44 -2.73 17.52
C GLY A 93 5.21 -2.86 16.22
N ALA A 94 4.80 -3.75 15.32
CA ALA A 94 5.29 -3.81 13.96
C ALA A 94 4.41 -2.95 13.03
N VAL A 95 4.99 -2.48 11.93
CA VAL A 95 4.23 -1.84 10.84
C VAL A 95 3.79 -2.93 9.86
N PRO A 96 2.49 -3.22 9.72
CA PRO A 96 2.03 -4.20 8.74
C PRO A 96 2.21 -3.67 7.31
N LEU A 97 2.76 -4.51 6.43
CA LEU A 97 2.74 -4.33 4.99
C LEU A 97 2.00 -5.50 4.36
N VAL A 98 0.82 -5.24 3.84
CA VAL A 98 0.00 -6.27 3.19
C VAL A 98 0.45 -6.41 1.73
N LEU A 99 0.87 -7.60 1.36
CA LEU A 99 1.09 -7.98 -0.04
C LEU A 99 -0.24 -8.50 -0.56
N GLY A 100 -0.92 -7.68 -1.34
CA GLY A 100 -2.26 -8.01 -1.82
C GLY A 100 -2.24 -8.85 -3.07
N GLY A 101 -3.34 -9.30 -3.28
CA GLY A 101 -4.30 -9.51 -4.27
C GLY A 101 -4.84 -8.21 -4.89
N ASP A 102 -6.14 -8.17 -5.07
CA ASP A 102 -6.81 -6.97 -5.57
C ASP A 102 -6.92 -5.87 -4.50
N HIS A 103 -7.32 -4.65 -4.91
CA HIS A 103 -7.32 -3.48 -4.03
C HIS A 103 -8.38 -3.53 -2.91
N SER A 104 -9.33 -4.47 -2.94
CA SER A 104 -10.36 -4.61 -1.91
C SER A 104 -9.79 -4.88 -0.52
N ILE A 105 -8.58 -5.46 -0.44
CA ILE A 105 -7.90 -5.81 0.83
C ILE A 105 -7.53 -4.59 1.67
N THR A 106 -7.45 -3.43 1.07
CA THR A 106 -7.10 -2.18 1.75
C THR A 106 -8.15 -1.78 2.80
N LEU A 107 -9.43 -2.02 2.52
CA LEU A 107 -10.49 -1.68 3.48
C LEU A 107 -10.32 -2.40 4.82
N PRO A 108 -10.24 -3.75 4.92
CA PRO A 108 -10.06 -4.42 6.21
C PRO A 108 -8.73 -4.07 6.88
N ALA A 109 -7.65 -3.80 6.12
CA ALA A 109 -6.38 -3.36 6.67
C ALA A 109 -6.48 -1.98 7.33
N VAL A 110 -7.09 -1.01 6.65
CA VAL A 110 -7.33 0.34 7.19
C VAL A 110 -8.30 0.31 8.37
N GLU A 111 -9.35 -0.52 8.32
CA GLU A 111 -10.31 -0.68 9.42
C GLU A 111 -9.62 -1.14 10.71
N ALA A 112 -8.73 -2.12 10.62
CA ALA A 112 -7.94 -2.61 11.75
C ALA A 112 -7.02 -1.52 12.33
N LEU A 113 -6.36 -0.74 11.48
CA LEU A 113 -5.46 0.32 11.93
C LEU A 113 -6.20 1.53 12.48
N ALA A 114 -7.34 1.90 11.91
CA ALA A 114 -8.18 2.95 12.43
C ALA A 114 -8.75 2.63 13.83
N ALA A 115 -8.98 1.36 14.14
CA ALA A 115 -9.37 0.92 15.47
C ALA A 115 -8.28 1.17 16.53
N VAL A 116 -7.00 1.18 16.13
CA VAL A 116 -5.84 1.41 17.01
C VAL A 116 -5.46 2.87 17.09
N HIS A 117 -5.45 3.59 15.97
CA HIS A 117 -4.88 4.92 15.83
C HIS A 117 -5.94 6.04 15.75
N GLY A 118 -7.25 5.69 15.70
CA GLY A 118 -8.29 6.60 15.25
C GLY A 118 -8.25 6.79 13.74
N ALA A 119 -8.99 7.75 13.22
CA ALA A 119 -8.96 8.05 11.78
C ALA A 119 -7.55 8.44 11.33
N ILE A 120 -7.02 7.75 10.31
CA ILE A 120 -5.66 7.88 9.80
C ILE A 120 -5.61 8.78 8.55
N ASP A 121 -4.40 9.15 8.13
CA ASP A 121 -4.19 9.72 6.80
C ASP A 121 -3.84 8.60 5.81
N ILE A 122 -4.22 8.77 4.55
CA ILE A 122 -3.91 7.82 3.49
C ILE A 122 -3.19 8.54 2.34
N LEU A 123 -2.07 7.97 1.90
CA LEU A 123 -1.41 8.32 0.65
C LEU A 123 -1.57 7.13 -0.31
N HIS A 124 -2.36 7.35 -1.34
CA HIS A 124 -2.77 6.33 -2.30
C HIS A 124 -2.17 6.63 -3.68
N PHE A 125 -1.44 5.67 -4.24
CA PHE A 125 -0.92 5.71 -5.59
C PHE A 125 -1.71 4.76 -6.47
N ASP A 126 -2.30 5.28 -7.56
CA ASP A 126 -3.21 4.50 -8.42
C ASP A 126 -3.48 5.25 -9.74
N ALA A 127 -3.86 4.53 -10.78
CA ALA A 127 -4.46 5.09 -11.98
C ALA A 127 -5.92 5.50 -11.74
N HIS A 128 -6.58 4.82 -10.79
CA HIS A 128 -8.01 4.86 -10.50
C HIS A 128 -8.28 5.53 -9.15
N PRO A 129 -9.42 6.20 -8.95
CA PRO A 129 -9.76 6.76 -7.65
C PRO A 129 -10.31 5.74 -6.65
N ASP A 130 -10.81 4.60 -7.10
CA ASP A 130 -11.43 3.53 -6.32
C ASP A 130 -12.50 4.02 -5.32
N LEU A 131 -13.31 4.94 -5.82
CA LEU A 131 -14.35 5.65 -5.07
C LEU A 131 -15.78 5.28 -5.50
N TYR A 132 -15.98 4.17 -6.22
CA TYR A 132 -17.32 3.76 -6.57
C TYR A 132 -18.15 3.39 -5.33
N ASP A 133 -19.42 3.81 -5.31
CA ASP A 133 -20.37 3.37 -4.28
C ASP A 133 -20.59 1.86 -4.37
N ASP A 134 -20.63 1.38 -5.61
CA ASP A 134 -20.80 0.00 -6.00
C ASP A 134 -20.31 -0.12 -7.44
N PHE A 135 -19.60 -1.17 -7.74
CA PHE A 135 -19.16 -1.43 -9.11
C PHE A 135 -19.73 -2.76 -9.56
N GLU A 136 -20.61 -2.72 -10.60
CA GLU A 136 -21.30 -3.89 -11.16
C GLU A 136 -22.12 -4.69 -10.13
N GLY A 137 -22.68 -4.02 -9.11
CA GLY A 137 -23.47 -4.65 -8.04
C GLY A 137 -22.63 -5.17 -6.88
N ASP A 138 -21.32 -4.93 -6.88
CA ASP A 138 -20.43 -5.29 -5.77
C ASP A 138 -19.93 -4.04 -5.03
N PRO A 139 -20.46 -3.73 -3.83
CA PRO A 139 -19.98 -2.62 -3.00
C PRO A 139 -18.62 -2.89 -2.37
N ARG A 140 -18.12 -4.12 -2.47
CA ARG A 140 -16.81 -4.56 -2.01
C ARG A 140 -15.77 -4.64 -3.14
N SER A 141 -16.19 -4.30 -4.38
CA SER A 141 -15.29 -4.29 -5.54
C SER A 141 -13.97 -3.60 -5.24
N HIS A 142 -12.90 -4.07 -5.86
CA HIS A 142 -11.59 -3.43 -5.81
C HIS A 142 -11.62 -1.97 -6.27
N ALA A 143 -12.65 -1.56 -7.02
CA ALA A 143 -12.88 -0.16 -7.42
C ALA A 143 -13.60 0.69 -6.34
N SER A 144 -13.83 0.17 -5.12
CA SER A 144 -14.68 0.79 -4.09
C SER A 144 -14.06 0.94 -2.69
N PRO A 145 -12.84 0.47 -2.38
CA PRO A 145 -12.35 0.44 -1.00
C PRO A 145 -12.28 1.83 -0.38
N PHE A 146 -11.86 2.83 -1.12
CA PHE A 146 -11.73 4.18 -0.56
C PHE A 146 -13.07 4.88 -0.35
N ALA A 147 -14.11 4.55 -1.14
CA ALA A 147 -15.46 5.02 -0.83
C ALA A 147 -15.91 4.46 0.53
N ARG A 148 -15.73 3.17 0.77
CA ARG A 148 -16.07 2.52 2.07
C ARG A 148 -15.28 3.09 3.24
N ILE A 149 -13.98 3.33 3.04
CA ILE A 149 -13.11 3.92 4.06
C ILE A 149 -13.59 5.33 4.45
N MET A 150 -13.89 6.16 3.47
CA MET A 150 -14.34 7.54 3.70
C MET A 150 -15.74 7.59 4.31
N GLU A 151 -16.68 6.77 3.84
CA GLU A 151 -18.04 6.68 4.40
C GLU A 151 -18.06 6.27 5.87
N ARG A 152 -17.15 5.40 6.28
CA ARG A 152 -17.05 4.93 7.66
C ARG A 152 -16.21 5.85 8.55
N GLY A 153 -15.64 6.93 7.99
CA GLY A 153 -14.79 7.86 8.73
C GLY A 153 -13.49 7.24 9.23
N LEU A 154 -12.98 6.22 8.56
CA LEU A 154 -11.73 5.52 8.92
C LEU A 154 -10.50 6.33 8.54
N ALA A 155 -10.60 7.15 7.50
CA ALA A 155 -9.58 8.12 7.13
C ALA A 155 -10.11 9.55 7.36
N ARG A 156 -9.24 10.41 7.92
CA ARG A 156 -9.54 11.84 8.04
C ARG A 156 -9.03 12.60 6.80
N ARG A 157 -8.09 12.02 6.06
CA ARG A 157 -7.50 12.62 4.87
C ARG A 157 -7.10 11.53 3.87
N LEU A 158 -7.51 11.70 2.62
CA LEU A 158 -7.15 10.83 1.51
C LEU A 158 -6.47 11.67 0.43
N VAL A 159 -5.19 11.41 0.19
CA VAL A 159 -4.39 12.00 -0.89
C VAL A 159 -4.17 10.93 -1.96
N GLN A 160 -4.65 11.17 -3.18
CA GLN A 160 -4.52 10.25 -4.31
C GLN A 160 -3.57 10.81 -5.37
N VAL A 161 -2.65 9.98 -5.86
CA VAL A 161 -1.57 10.36 -6.78
C VAL A 161 -1.52 9.37 -7.95
N GLY A 162 -1.44 9.90 -9.17
CA GLY A 162 -1.35 9.06 -10.37
C GLY A 162 -2.65 8.95 -11.15
N ILE A 163 -3.73 9.52 -10.64
CA ILE A 163 -5.08 9.38 -11.16
C ILE A 163 -5.17 9.89 -12.60
N ARG A 164 -5.68 9.03 -13.49
CA ARG A 164 -5.83 9.35 -14.91
C ARG A 164 -7.07 8.73 -15.59
N THR A 165 -7.82 7.87 -14.88
CA THR A 165 -9.08 7.26 -15.36
C THR A 165 -10.32 7.86 -14.70
N LEU A 166 -10.27 9.14 -14.36
CA LEU A 166 -11.30 9.83 -13.59
C LEU A 166 -12.52 10.17 -14.44
N ASN A 167 -13.63 9.47 -14.25
CA ASN A 167 -14.92 9.77 -14.83
C ASN A 167 -15.73 10.78 -13.99
N ARG A 168 -16.96 11.10 -14.44
CA ARG A 168 -17.83 12.04 -13.72
C ARG A 168 -18.17 11.56 -12.33
N HIS A 169 -18.55 10.28 -12.17
CA HIS A 169 -18.89 9.70 -10.87
C HIS A 169 -17.72 9.79 -9.89
N GLY A 170 -16.50 9.41 -10.32
CA GLY A 170 -15.31 9.54 -9.49
C GLY A 170 -15.02 10.97 -9.04
N ARG A 171 -15.30 12.00 -9.89
CA ARG A 171 -15.18 13.41 -9.51
C ARG A 171 -16.20 13.81 -8.44
N GLU A 172 -17.45 13.42 -8.62
CA GLU A 172 -18.53 13.69 -7.66
C GLU A 172 -18.22 13.05 -6.29
N GLN A 173 -17.70 11.83 -6.29
CA GLN A 173 -17.29 11.15 -5.07
C GLN A 173 -16.07 11.83 -4.41
N ALA A 174 -15.08 12.23 -5.20
CA ALA A 174 -13.91 12.94 -4.68
C ALA A 174 -14.32 14.28 -4.02
N GLU A 175 -15.24 15.02 -4.64
CA GLU A 175 -15.83 16.23 -4.05
C GLU A 175 -16.61 15.92 -2.77
N ARG A 176 -17.47 14.90 -2.79
CA ARG A 176 -18.27 14.44 -1.63
C ARG A 176 -17.40 14.14 -0.41
N PHE A 177 -16.27 13.47 -0.62
CA PHE A 177 -15.39 13.05 0.46
C PHE A 177 -14.23 14.00 0.75
N GLY A 178 -14.08 15.07 -0.03
CA GLY A 178 -12.98 16.04 0.12
C GLY A 178 -11.60 15.41 -0.17
N VAL A 179 -11.55 14.52 -1.17
CA VAL A 179 -10.31 13.83 -1.57
C VAL A 179 -9.34 14.80 -2.24
N GLU A 180 -8.09 14.78 -1.81
CA GLU A 180 -7.01 15.57 -2.40
C GLU A 180 -6.36 14.78 -3.55
N MET A 181 -6.87 15.02 -4.77
CA MET A 181 -6.48 14.24 -5.94
C MET A 181 -5.44 14.95 -6.80
N VAL A 182 -4.34 14.28 -7.09
CA VAL A 182 -3.29 14.73 -8.02
C VAL A 182 -3.41 13.93 -9.31
N GLU A 183 -4.13 14.50 -10.29
CA GLU A 183 -4.27 13.90 -11.61
C GLU A 183 -2.93 13.95 -12.37
N MET A 184 -2.60 12.89 -13.13
CA MET A 184 -1.35 12.79 -13.88
C MET A 184 -1.04 13.98 -14.79
N ARG A 185 -2.08 14.56 -15.42
CA ARG A 185 -1.91 15.74 -16.31
C ARG A 185 -1.38 16.98 -15.58
N HIS A 186 -1.40 16.99 -14.23
CA HIS A 186 -0.92 18.10 -13.39
C HIS A 186 0.13 17.64 -12.40
N PHE A 187 0.61 16.41 -12.56
CA PHE A 187 1.54 15.81 -11.61
C PHE A 187 2.88 16.53 -11.59
N ALA A 188 3.32 16.81 -10.37
CA ALA A 188 4.70 17.12 -10.03
C ALA A 188 4.92 16.60 -8.59
N PRO A 189 6.04 15.95 -8.27
CA PRO A 189 6.26 15.40 -6.93
C PRO A 189 6.10 16.45 -5.82
N GLU A 190 6.50 17.70 -6.08
CA GLU A 190 6.42 18.83 -5.15
C GLU A 190 4.98 19.29 -4.89
N ALA A 191 4.08 19.06 -5.84
CA ALA A 191 2.66 19.42 -5.74
C ALA A 191 1.84 18.43 -4.90
N VAL A 192 2.38 17.23 -4.61
CA VAL A 192 1.67 16.22 -3.82
C VAL A 192 1.53 16.71 -2.38
N PRO A 193 0.29 16.87 -1.87
CA PRO A 193 0.06 17.25 -0.49
C PRO A 193 0.65 16.21 0.47
N GLN A 194 1.29 16.68 1.55
CA GLN A 194 1.92 15.79 2.50
C GLN A 194 0.99 15.49 3.69
N PRO A 195 0.68 14.23 3.96
CA PRO A 195 -0.02 13.83 5.18
C PRO A 195 0.79 14.18 6.44
N GLY A 196 0.11 14.44 7.54
CA GLY A 196 0.76 14.89 8.79
C GLY A 196 0.52 14.00 10.00
N GLY A 197 -0.40 13.02 9.90
CA GLY A 197 -0.76 12.12 11.00
C GLY A 197 -0.31 10.68 10.77
N PRO A 198 -0.81 9.73 11.58
CA PRO A 198 -0.59 8.31 11.33
C PRO A 198 -0.95 7.98 9.87
N LEU A 199 0.02 7.50 9.11
CA LEU A 199 -0.08 7.37 7.65
C LEU A 199 -0.16 5.91 7.22
N TYR A 200 -1.16 5.60 6.42
CA TYR A 200 -1.23 4.41 5.59
C TYR A 200 -0.80 4.73 4.16
N ILE A 201 0.06 3.90 3.58
CA ILE A 201 0.50 4.03 2.18
C ILE A 201 -0.09 2.88 1.39
N SER A 202 -0.95 3.18 0.42
CA SER A 202 -1.50 2.20 -0.51
C SER A 202 -0.85 2.36 -1.88
N LEU A 203 -0.27 1.27 -2.39
CA LEU A 203 0.50 1.25 -3.63
C LEU A 203 -0.15 0.26 -4.60
N ASP A 204 -1.06 0.77 -5.42
CA ASP A 204 -1.51 0.03 -6.59
C ASP A 204 -0.42 0.06 -7.67
N LEU A 205 -0.07 -1.12 -8.19
CA LEU A 205 0.99 -1.21 -9.20
C LEU A 205 0.57 -0.68 -10.56
N ASP A 206 -0.72 -0.46 -10.79
CA ASP A 206 -1.18 0.20 -12.00
C ASP A 206 -1.06 1.74 -11.96
N ALA A 207 -0.70 2.32 -10.80
CA ALA A 207 -0.25 3.71 -10.72
C ALA A 207 0.91 3.99 -11.67
N PHE A 208 1.77 3.00 -11.82
CA PHE A 208 2.92 3.09 -12.74
C PHE A 208 2.47 3.02 -14.20
N ASP A 209 3.25 3.66 -15.08
CA ASP A 209 3.08 3.42 -16.51
C ASP A 209 3.35 1.94 -16.83
N PRO A 210 2.55 1.32 -17.72
CA PRO A 210 2.76 -0.08 -18.13
C PRO A 210 4.16 -0.40 -18.66
N ALA A 211 4.93 0.61 -19.06
CA ALA A 211 6.34 0.45 -19.42
C ALA A 211 7.23 0.09 -18.22
N PHE A 212 6.83 0.41 -16.99
CA PHE A 212 7.54 0.09 -15.75
C PHE A 212 6.89 -1.07 -14.99
N ALA A 213 5.57 -1.18 -15.02
CA ALA A 213 4.80 -2.22 -14.36
C ALA A 213 3.81 -2.89 -15.34
N PRO A 214 4.28 -3.76 -16.25
CA PRO A 214 3.39 -4.47 -17.17
C PRO A 214 2.53 -5.54 -16.48
N GLY A 215 2.90 -6.00 -15.29
CA GLY A 215 2.22 -7.07 -14.56
C GLY A 215 1.01 -6.59 -13.78
N VAL A 216 0.06 -5.93 -14.43
CA VAL A 216 -1.21 -5.47 -13.84
C VAL A 216 -2.39 -5.83 -14.74
N SER A 217 -3.58 -5.91 -14.17
CA SER A 217 -4.80 -6.26 -14.92
C SER A 217 -5.32 -5.07 -15.71
N HIS A 218 -5.28 -3.87 -15.17
CA HIS A 218 -5.75 -2.64 -15.78
C HIS A 218 -4.57 -1.79 -16.24
N HIS A 219 -4.23 -1.89 -17.53
CA HIS A 219 -3.16 -1.09 -18.12
C HIS A 219 -3.66 0.30 -18.51
N GLU A 220 -3.18 1.34 -17.84
CA GLU A 220 -3.45 2.73 -18.19
C GLU A 220 -2.15 3.47 -18.54
N PRO A 221 -1.88 3.74 -19.84
CA PRO A 221 -0.69 4.48 -20.26
C PRO A 221 -0.67 5.93 -19.75
N GLY A 222 0.52 6.49 -19.62
CA GLY A 222 0.73 7.85 -19.13
C GLY A 222 0.84 7.93 -17.60
N GLY A 223 1.22 6.82 -16.95
CA GLY A 223 1.35 6.70 -15.51
C GLY A 223 2.68 7.22 -14.95
N LEU A 224 2.87 6.98 -13.66
CA LEU A 224 4.07 7.38 -12.92
C LEU A 224 5.28 6.53 -13.34
N SER A 225 6.44 7.15 -13.37
CA SER A 225 7.69 6.41 -13.36
C SER A 225 8.03 5.95 -11.94
N VAL A 226 8.95 4.99 -11.84
CA VAL A 226 9.48 4.58 -10.51
C VAL A 226 10.12 5.77 -9.79
N ARG A 227 10.79 6.68 -10.51
CA ARG A 227 11.41 7.89 -9.94
C ARG A 227 10.37 8.86 -9.38
N ASP A 228 9.24 8.99 -10.02
CA ASP A 228 8.15 9.86 -9.54
C ASP A 228 7.61 9.39 -8.19
N VAL A 229 7.32 8.08 -8.07
CA VAL A 229 6.84 7.49 -6.80
C VAL A 229 7.89 7.64 -5.70
N LEU A 230 9.15 7.35 -5.98
CA LEU A 230 10.24 7.51 -5.01
C LEU A 230 10.41 8.97 -4.59
N ALA A 231 10.29 9.93 -5.52
CA ALA A 231 10.37 11.35 -5.20
C ALA A 231 9.24 11.80 -4.25
N VAL A 232 8.03 11.28 -4.42
CA VAL A 232 6.91 11.54 -3.50
C VAL A 232 7.16 10.88 -2.14
N LEU A 233 7.56 9.61 -2.11
CA LEU A 233 7.86 8.87 -0.88
C LEU A 233 9.00 9.52 -0.08
N ASP A 234 10.02 10.05 -0.77
CA ASP A 234 11.14 10.73 -0.08
C ASP A 234 10.71 11.99 0.66
N ARG A 235 9.58 12.60 0.29
CA ARG A 235 9.01 13.78 0.98
C ARG A 235 8.16 13.43 2.19
N VAL A 236 7.74 12.18 2.36
CA VAL A 236 6.91 11.72 3.48
C VAL A 236 7.67 11.88 4.79
N ARG A 237 7.06 12.53 5.79
CA ARG A 237 7.60 12.73 7.16
C ARG A 237 6.65 12.21 8.23
N ALA A 238 5.43 11.84 7.86
CA ALA A 238 4.43 11.29 8.78
C ALA A 238 4.84 9.90 9.29
N PRO A 239 4.48 9.52 10.52
CA PRO A 239 4.72 8.18 11.03
C PRO A 239 3.90 7.15 10.23
N ILE A 240 4.57 6.13 9.72
CA ILE A 240 3.93 5.06 8.95
C ILE A 240 3.31 4.05 9.92
N VAL A 241 2.02 3.81 9.79
CA VAL A 241 1.28 2.85 10.62
C VAL A 241 0.87 1.58 9.87
N GLY A 242 0.95 1.59 8.54
CA GLY A 242 0.72 0.45 7.68
C GLY A 242 0.89 0.79 6.22
N ALA A 243 0.93 -0.23 5.38
CA ALA A 243 0.97 -0.08 3.94
C ALA A 243 0.41 -1.33 3.24
N ASP A 244 0.10 -1.20 1.95
CA ASP A 244 -0.11 -2.33 1.06
C ASP A 244 0.57 -2.14 -0.29
N ILE A 245 0.75 -3.25 -1.02
CA ILE A 245 1.14 -3.31 -2.42
C ILE A 245 0.18 -4.26 -3.09
N VAL A 246 -0.61 -3.77 -4.05
CA VAL A 246 -1.78 -4.46 -4.62
C VAL A 246 -1.75 -4.50 -6.15
N GLU A 247 -2.67 -5.28 -6.73
CA GLU A 247 -2.95 -5.38 -8.17
C GLU A 247 -1.80 -5.94 -9.02
N TYR A 248 -0.78 -6.54 -8.42
CA TYR A 248 0.20 -7.31 -9.20
C TYR A 248 -0.46 -8.56 -9.80
N ASN A 249 -0.54 -8.62 -11.12
CA ASN A 249 -1.00 -9.80 -11.83
C ASN A 249 0.17 -10.51 -12.52
N PRO A 250 0.68 -11.61 -11.96
CA PRO A 250 1.83 -12.33 -12.50
C PRO A 250 1.63 -12.87 -13.94
N ALA A 251 0.39 -13.18 -14.31
CA ALA A 251 0.07 -13.67 -15.65
C ALA A 251 0.27 -12.61 -16.75
N ARG A 252 0.36 -11.34 -16.35
CA ARG A 252 0.59 -10.20 -17.25
C ARG A 252 2.02 -9.71 -17.22
N ASP A 253 2.84 -10.18 -16.29
CA ASP A 253 4.21 -9.68 -16.08
C ASP A 253 5.17 -10.17 -17.18
N LEU A 254 6.18 -9.37 -17.45
CA LEU A 254 7.25 -9.65 -18.38
C LEU A 254 8.54 -9.93 -17.63
N ASN A 255 8.97 -11.20 -17.63
CA ASN A 255 10.20 -11.63 -16.97
C ASN A 255 10.31 -11.23 -15.47
N GLY A 256 9.17 -11.06 -14.77
CA GLY A 256 9.15 -10.72 -13.37
C GLY A 256 9.52 -9.26 -13.05
N VAL A 257 9.51 -8.36 -14.02
CA VAL A 257 9.94 -6.97 -13.80
C VAL A 257 9.02 -6.23 -12.83
N THR A 258 7.72 -6.52 -12.85
CA THR A 258 6.76 -5.95 -11.91
C THR A 258 6.93 -6.53 -10.50
N ALA A 259 7.22 -7.83 -10.37
CA ALA A 259 7.56 -8.44 -9.08
C ALA A 259 8.80 -7.78 -8.45
N VAL A 260 9.84 -7.52 -9.26
CA VAL A 260 11.07 -6.83 -8.81
C VAL A 260 10.78 -5.39 -8.40
N LEU A 261 9.89 -4.70 -9.11
CA LEU A 261 9.42 -3.36 -8.72
C LEU A 261 8.68 -3.42 -7.38
N ALA A 262 7.75 -4.34 -7.19
CA ALA A 262 7.04 -4.52 -5.91
C ALA A 262 8.03 -4.80 -4.76
N ALA A 263 9.00 -5.67 -4.97
CA ALA A 263 10.07 -5.95 -4.00
C ALA A 263 10.91 -4.71 -3.68
N LYS A 264 11.17 -3.83 -4.67
CA LYS A 264 11.81 -2.54 -4.42
C LYS A 264 10.94 -1.66 -3.53
N LEU A 265 9.64 -1.56 -3.78
CA LEU A 265 8.72 -0.78 -2.96
C LEU A 265 8.66 -1.27 -1.51
N VAL A 266 8.74 -2.59 -1.27
CA VAL A 266 8.89 -3.14 0.10
C VAL A 266 10.10 -2.53 0.80
N ARG A 267 11.28 -2.48 0.14
CA ARG A 267 12.49 -1.89 0.72
C ARG A 267 12.34 -0.39 1.01
N GLU A 268 11.72 0.35 0.10
CA GLU A 268 11.52 1.79 0.28
C GLU A 268 10.52 2.10 1.41
N VAL A 269 9.43 1.34 1.54
CA VAL A 269 8.50 1.44 2.69
C VAL A 269 9.22 1.10 3.99
N ALA A 270 10.04 0.05 4.02
CA ALA A 270 10.85 -0.29 5.18
C ALA A 270 11.77 0.86 5.62
N ALA A 271 12.39 1.54 4.66
CA ALA A 271 13.22 2.72 4.93
C ALA A 271 12.42 3.90 5.51
N LEU A 272 11.17 4.10 5.06
CA LEU A 272 10.28 5.11 5.63
C LEU A 272 9.95 4.81 7.10
N CYS A 273 9.75 3.54 7.47
CA CYS A 273 9.50 3.14 8.85
C CYS A 273 10.68 3.52 9.77
N VAL A 274 11.92 3.39 9.31
CA VAL A 274 13.12 3.82 10.08
C VAL A 274 13.18 5.34 10.21
N ARG A 275 13.01 6.04 9.10
CA ARG A 275 13.15 7.50 9.04
C ARG A 275 12.10 8.21 9.90
N ASN A 276 10.89 7.71 9.92
CA ASN A 276 9.74 8.38 10.52
C ASN A 276 9.32 7.78 11.89
N HIS A 277 10.14 6.88 12.45
CA HIS A 277 9.91 6.24 13.76
C HIS A 277 10.40 7.10 14.94
N ARG A 278 10.92 8.32 14.68
CA ARG A 278 11.52 9.22 15.69
C ARG A 278 10.49 10.16 16.29
#